data_1489db5b977bf3c800d871045fe4e084
#
_entry.id   1489db5b977bf3c800d871045fe4e084
#
_cell.length_a   1.000
_cell.length_b   1.000
_cell.length_c   1.000
_cell.angle_alpha   90.00
_cell.angle_beta   90.00
_cell.angle_gamma   90.00
#
_symmetry.space_group_name_H-M   'P 1'
#
loop_
_entity.id
_entity.type
_entity.pdbx_description
1 polymer ?
#
loop_
_entity_poly.entity_id
_entity_poly.type
_entity_poly.pdbx_seq_one_letter_code
_entity_poly.pdbx_strand_id
1 'polypeptide(L)'
;MYIGKTPQVGNYIKLDAITCSSTNTYNLTQDSVAFTPESALHMMVSLNGVIQAPLTSFSVSGSTITFLPSSGTLSSSDTIDFILVLGNVLDIGTPSDSTVTNAKTNFVSTSSASGLQIKGDNTTAGTLQLNCEQNSHGIKLRSPAHSASQSY
;
A
#
# COMPACT_ATOMS: atom_id res chain seq x y z
N MET A 1 -16.63 -0.47 12.43
CA MET A 1 -15.58 0.56 12.67
C MET A 1 -14.26 0.01 12.14
N TYR A 2 -13.60 0.72 11.26
CA TYR A 2 -12.32 0.30 10.68
C TYR A 2 -11.18 0.54 11.67
N ILE A 3 -10.22 -0.38 11.70
CA ILE A 3 -8.97 -0.27 12.47
C ILE A 3 -7.95 0.34 11.52
N GLY A 4 -7.51 1.57 11.78
CA GLY A 4 -6.57 2.30 10.92
C GLY A 4 -7.20 3.54 10.30
N LYS A 5 -6.67 3.98 9.16
CA LYS A 5 -7.24 5.12 8.41
C LYS A 5 -8.67 4.82 7.99
N THR A 6 -9.54 5.79 8.13
CA THR A 6 -10.90 5.69 7.59
C THR A 6 -10.79 5.46 6.08
N PRO A 7 -11.39 4.40 5.50
CA PRO A 7 -11.38 4.21 4.07
C PRO A 7 -12.03 5.42 3.41
N GLN A 8 -11.30 6.09 2.54
CA GLN A 8 -11.88 7.14 1.70
C GLN A 8 -12.52 6.48 0.49
N VAL A 9 -13.84 6.55 0.42
CA VAL A 9 -14.58 6.12 -0.76
C VAL A 9 -14.32 7.16 -1.86
N GLY A 10 -13.78 6.71 -2.99
CA GLY A 10 -13.53 7.57 -4.14
C GLY A 10 -12.32 8.49 -3.97
N ASN A 11 -11.18 7.94 -3.60
CA ASN A 11 -9.93 8.70 -3.58
C ASN A 11 -9.48 9.00 -5.02
N TYR A 12 -9.86 10.17 -5.52
CA TYR A 12 -9.36 10.69 -6.79
C TYR A 12 -8.12 11.52 -6.52
N ILE A 13 -7.01 11.11 -7.10
CA ILE A 13 -5.72 11.81 -6.98
C ILE A 13 -5.44 12.51 -8.31
N LYS A 14 -5.27 13.83 -8.26
CA LYS A 14 -4.71 14.59 -9.38
C LYS A 14 -3.20 14.62 -9.22
N LEU A 15 -2.47 14.15 -10.22
CA LEU A 15 -1.03 14.21 -10.23
C LEU A 15 -0.52 15.60 -10.65
N ASP A 16 0.76 15.85 -10.39
CA ASP A 16 1.41 17.10 -10.76
C ASP A 16 1.38 17.31 -12.27
N ALA A 17 1.38 18.58 -12.67
CA ALA A 17 1.43 18.96 -14.08
C ALA A 17 2.76 18.54 -14.72
N ILE A 18 2.70 18.01 -15.92
CA ILE A 18 3.87 17.60 -16.70
C ILE A 18 4.00 18.51 -17.90
N THR A 19 5.19 19.09 -18.07
CA THR A 19 5.53 19.87 -19.28
C THR A 19 6.02 18.90 -20.35
N CYS A 20 5.37 18.92 -21.51
CA CYS A 20 5.76 18.10 -22.65
C CYS A 20 7.10 18.55 -23.25
N SER A 21 7.85 17.59 -23.74
CA SER A 21 9.14 17.77 -24.41
C SER A 21 9.28 16.70 -25.50
N SER A 22 10.41 16.66 -26.20
CA SER A 22 10.66 15.67 -27.24
C SER A 22 10.93 14.27 -26.68
N THR A 23 10.00 13.76 -25.86
CA THR A 23 10.01 12.41 -25.28
C THR A 23 8.59 11.91 -25.11
N ASN A 24 8.41 10.60 -25.02
CA ASN A 24 7.13 9.98 -24.72
C ASN A 24 7.02 9.51 -23.26
N THR A 25 8.11 9.61 -22.50
CA THR A 25 8.21 9.04 -21.16
C THR A 25 8.39 10.14 -20.13
N TYR A 26 7.53 10.15 -19.11
CA TYR A 26 7.51 11.17 -18.05
C TYR A 26 7.37 10.53 -16.68
N ASN A 27 7.98 11.17 -15.69
CA ASN A 27 7.79 10.77 -14.29
C ASN A 27 6.46 11.26 -13.76
N LEU A 28 5.78 10.40 -13.00
CA LEU A 28 4.55 10.72 -12.29
C LEU A 28 4.90 11.17 -10.88
N THR A 29 4.41 12.33 -10.49
CA THR A 29 4.59 12.86 -9.14
C THR A 29 3.27 13.37 -8.57
N GLN A 30 3.15 13.34 -7.25
CA GLN A 30 2.13 13.99 -6.46
C GLN A 30 2.83 14.83 -5.40
N ASP A 31 2.57 16.13 -5.35
CA ASP A 31 3.24 17.07 -4.45
C ASP A 31 4.77 16.96 -4.52
N SER A 32 5.31 16.78 -5.74
CA SER A 32 6.73 16.60 -6.04
C SER A 32 7.36 15.29 -5.54
N VAL A 33 6.55 14.35 -5.03
CA VAL A 33 6.99 13.02 -4.63
C VAL A 33 6.62 12.00 -5.71
N ALA A 34 7.52 11.08 -6.03
CA ALA A 34 7.25 10.03 -7.03
C ALA A 34 5.99 9.25 -6.67
N PHE A 35 5.08 9.13 -7.62
CA PHE A 35 3.81 8.44 -7.47
C PHE A 35 3.76 7.20 -8.36
N THR A 36 3.43 6.05 -7.79
CA THR A 36 3.29 4.80 -8.52
C THR A 36 1.81 4.40 -8.58
N PRO A 37 1.14 4.55 -9.74
CA PRO A 37 -0.22 4.05 -9.91
C PRO A 37 -0.20 2.52 -9.98
N GLU A 38 -1.27 1.89 -9.52
CA GLU A 38 -1.40 0.43 -9.54
C GLU A 38 -1.48 -0.12 -10.97
N SER A 39 -2.17 0.61 -11.85
CA SER A 39 -2.35 0.23 -13.25
C SER A 39 -2.76 1.43 -14.10
N ALA A 40 -2.42 1.40 -15.38
CA ALA A 40 -2.95 2.36 -16.36
C ALA A 40 -4.48 2.35 -16.44
N LEU A 41 -5.13 1.22 -16.12
CA LEU A 41 -6.59 1.10 -16.10
C LEU A 41 -7.26 1.93 -14.99
N HIS A 42 -6.52 2.30 -13.96
CA HIS A 42 -7.00 3.16 -12.88
C HIS A 42 -6.70 4.65 -13.13
N MET A 43 -6.34 5.00 -14.36
CA MET A 43 -5.97 6.38 -14.69
C MET A 43 -6.87 6.97 -15.78
N MET A 44 -7.12 8.26 -15.65
CA MET A 44 -7.70 9.09 -16.71
C MET A 44 -6.69 10.16 -17.09
N VAL A 45 -6.25 10.14 -18.32
CA VAL A 45 -5.21 11.02 -18.86
C VAL A 45 -5.76 11.79 -20.01
N SER A 46 -5.58 13.13 -20.03
CA SER A 46 -5.93 13.97 -21.16
C SER A 46 -4.66 14.51 -21.81
N LEU A 47 -4.58 14.35 -23.13
CA LEU A 47 -3.52 14.89 -23.98
C LEU A 47 -4.17 15.72 -25.08
N ASN A 48 -3.81 17.00 -25.19
CA ASN A 48 -4.36 17.95 -26.16
C ASN A 48 -5.90 18.01 -26.15
N GLY A 49 -6.50 17.97 -24.95
CA GLY A 49 -7.96 17.97 -24.76
C GLY A 49 -8.66 16.64 -25.07
N VAL A 50 -7.93 15.57 -25.37
CA VAL A 50 -8.49 14.25 -25.71
C VAL A 50 -8.11 13.22 -24.64
N ILE A 51 -9.12 12.51 -24.14
CA ILE A 51 -8.89 11.40 -23.19
C ILE A 51 -8.18 10.26 -23.90
N GLN A 52 -7.12 9.78 -23.28
CA GLN A 52 -6.26 8.72 -23.79
C GLN A 52 -6.76 7.36 -23.32
N ALA A 53 -6.76 6.37 -24.23
CA ALA A 53 -7.15 5.01 -23.91
C ALA A 53 -6.02 4.29 -23.14
N PRO A 54 -6.29 3.78 -21.91
CA PRO A 54 -5.30 3.02 -21.16
C PRO A 54 -4.80 1.80 -21.92
N LEU A 55 -3.52 1.47 -21.77
CA LEU A 55 -2.81 0.35 -22.41
C LEU A 55 -2.70 0.46 -23.96
N THR A 56 -3.49 1.32 -24.60
CA THR A 56 -3.46 1.54 -26.06
C THR A 56 -2.72 2.83 -26.40
N SER A 57 -3.07 3.93 -25.74
CA SER A 57 -2.46 5.25 -26.00
C SER A 57 -1.38 5.60 -24.98
N PHE A 58 -1.39 4.94 -23.83
CA PHE A 58 -0.34 5.05 -22.82
C PHE A 58 -0.23 3.79 -21.98
N SER A 59 0.95 3.60 -21.39
CA SER A 59 1.23 2.56 -20.40
C SER A 59 1.93 3.16 -19.18
N VAL A 60 1.95 2.43 -18.07
CA VAL A 60 2.69 2.84 -16.86
C VAL A 60 3.57 1.71 -16.36
N SER A 61 4.72 2.08 -15.81
CA SER A 61 5.65 1.17 -15.16
C SER A 61 6.32 1.88 -13.98
N GLY A 62 6.07 1.39 -12.77
CA GLY A 62 6.48 2.10 -11.56
C GLY A 62 5.92 3.52 -11.52
N SER A 63 6.74 4.51 -11.31
CA SER A 63 6.37 5.93 -11.30
C SER A 63 6.51 6.62 -12.66
N THR A 64 6.42 5.86 -13.76
CA THR A 64 6.65 6.39 -15.11
C THR A 64 5.46 6.10 -16.00
N ILE A 65 4.98 7.13 -16.72
CA ILE A 65 4.01 7.01 -17.81
C ILE A 65 4.74 7.09 -19.15
N THR A 66 4.35 6.24 -20.08
CA THR A 66 4.84 6.27 -21.47
C THR A 66 3.66 6.40 -22.41
N PHE A 67 3.63 7.49 -23.18
CA PHE A 67 2.65 7.70 -24.24
C PHE A 67 3.03 6.91 -25.49
N LEU A 68 2.03 6.42 -26.20
CA LEU A 68 2.16 5.63 -27.44
C LEU A 68 1.46 6.38 -28.57
N PRO A 69 1.91 7.58 -28.95
CA PRO A 69 1.26 8.35 -30.00
C PRO A 69 1.49 7.69 -31.36
N SER A 70 0.45 7.65 -32.19
CA SER A 70 0.53 7.08 -33.54
C SER A 70 1.41 7.88 -34.51
N SER A 71 1.74 9.13 -34.16
CA SER A 71 2.51 10.08 -34.96
C SER A 71 3.99 10.20 -34.54
N GLY A 72 4.48 9.39 -33.63
CA GLY A 72 5.88 9.44 -33.16
C GLY A 72 6.03 9.99 -31.75
N THR A 73 6.97 10.90 -31.53
CA THR A 73 7.30 11.44 -30.20
C THR A 73 6.46 12.67 -29.89
N LEU A 74 6.05 12.85 -28.65
CA LEU A 74 5.45 14.11 -28.18
C LEU A 74 6.46 15.26 -28.36
N SER A 75 5.93 16.45 -28.41
CA SER A 75 6.70 17.68 -28.61
C SER A 75 6.36 18.72 -27.53
N SER A 76 7.10 19.81 -27.49
CA SER A 76 6.81 20.94 -26.60
C SER A 76 5.52 21.69 -26.93
N SER A 77 4.89 21.43 -28.10
CA SER A 77 3.58 21.97 -28.47
C SER A 77 2.41 21.14 -27.97
N ASP A 78 2.67 19.90 -27.49
CA ASP A 78 1.65 19.06 -26.90
C ASP A 78 1.41 19.45 -25.44
N THR A 79 0.19 19.20 -24.96
CA THR A 79 -0.22 19.52 -23.59
C THR A 79 -0.83 18.30 -22.92
N ILE A 80 -0.23 17.88 -21.82
CA ILE A 80 -0.88 16.94 -20.89
C ILE A 80 -1.76 17.77 -19.96
N ASP A 81 -3.07 17.78 -20.21
CA ASP A 81 -4.00 18.67 -19.51
C ASP A 81 -4.19 18.28 -18.05
N PHE A 82 -4.33 16.99 -17.81
CA PHE A 82 -4.39 16.42 -16.48
C PHE A 82 -4.13 14.93 -16.48
N ILE A 83 -3.71 14.43 -15.31
CA ILE A 83 -3.64 13.01 -14.99
C ILE A 83 -4.39 12.80 -13.67
N LEU A 84 -5.47 12.02 -13.71
CA LEU A 84 -6.23 11.62 -12.54
C LEU A 84 -6.04 10.12 -12.32
N VAL A 85 -5.81 9.74 -11.07
CA VAL A 85 -5.83 8.35 -10.63
C VAL A 85 -7.17 8.09 -9.94
N LEU A 86 -7.91 7.11 -10.45
CA LEU A 86 -9.25 6.73 -10.03
C LEU A 86 -9.17 5.53 -9.09
N GLY A 87 -9.18 5.78 -7.80
CA GLY A 87 -9.00 4.73 -6.82
C GLY A 87 -7.54 4.29 -6.70
N ASN A 88 -7.10 4.17 -5.49
CA ASN A 88 -5.84 3.51 -5.14
C ASN A 88 -6.18 2.28 -4.33
N VAL A 89 -5.26 1.32 -4.24
CA VAL A 89 -5.41 0.20 -3.30
C VAL A 89 -5.80 0.77 -1.94
N LEU A 90 -6.80 0.16 -1.32
CA LEU A 90 -7.19 0.52 0.03
C LEU A 90 -6.00 0.28 0.96
N ASP A 91 -5.20 1.31 1.22
CA ASP A 91 -4.17 1.26 2.26
C ASP A 91 -4.87 1.20 3.62
N ILE A 92 -5.07 -0.04 4.08
CA ILE A 92 -5.68 -0.28 5.39
C ILE A 92 -4.73 0.19 6.51
N GLY A 93 -3.48 0.46 6.18
CA GLY A 93 -2.45 0.95 7.12
C GLY A 93 -2.25 0.04 8.34
N THR A 94 -1.23 0.34 9.10
CA THR A 94 -1.08 -0.22 10.45
C THR A 94 -2.10 0.43 11.39
N PRO A 95 -2.75 -0.31 12.30
CA PRO A 95 -3.60 0.31 13.31
C PRO A 95 -2.82 1.35 14.09
N SER A 96 -3.42 2.52 14.32
CA SER A 96 -2.82 3.53 15.19
C SER A 96 -2.68 3.01 16.61
N ASP A 97 -1.72 3.54 17.37
CA ASP A 97 -1.50 3.16 18.76
C ASP A 97 -2.79 3.25 19.58
N SER A 98 -3.00 2.27 20.44
CA SER A 98 -4.18 2.16 21.32
C SER A 98 -5.54 2.00 20.62
N THR A 99 -5.57 1.80 19.30
CA THR A 99 -6.84 1.61 18.56
C THR A 99 -7.32 0.16 18.54
N VAL A 100 -6.43 -0.82 18.79
CA VAL A 100 -6.79 -2.24 18.93
C VAL A 100 -7.16 -2.50 20.39
N THR A 101 -8.45 -2.48 20.68
CA THR A 101 -9.00 -2.71 22.03
C THR A 101 -9.49 -4.17 22.19
N ASN A 102 -9.78 -4.57 23.42
CA ASN A 102 -10.34 -5.91 23.68
C ASN A 102 -11.61 -6.22 22.90
N ALA A 103 -12.43 -5.22 22.60
CA ALA A 103 -13.62 -5.37 21.77
C ALA A 103 -13.31 -5.69 20.29
N LYS A 104 -12.08 -5.44 19.85
CA LYS A 104 -11.61 -5.69 18.47
C LYS A 104 -10.76 -6.95 18.35
N THR A 105 -10.41 -7.56 19.46
CA THR A 105 -9.63 -8.80 19.53
C THR A 105 -10.50 -9.90 20.10
N ASN A 106 -10.77 -10.92 19.31
CA ASN A 106 -11.52 -12.10 19.75
C ASN A 106 -10.67 -13.34 19.43
N PHE A 107 -9.94 -13.81 20.42
CA PHE A 107 -9.08 -14.98 20.29
C PHE A 107 -9.86 -16.24 20.68
N VAL A 108 -10.52 -16.85 19.71
CA VAL A 108 -11.28 -18.10 19.91
C VAL A 108 -10.48 -19.27 19.40
N SER A 109 -10.22 -20.23 20.29
CA SER A 109 -9.64 -21.53 19.93
C SER A 109 -10.72 -22.48 19.42
N THR A 110 -10.37 -23.25 18.39
CA THR A 110 -11.19 -24.34 17.86
C THR A 110 -10.49 -25.68 18.13
N SER A 111 -11.16 -26.81 17.84
CA SER A 111 -10.55 -28.13 17.96
C SER A 111 -9.31 -28.34 17.08
N SER A 112 -9.16 -27.53 16.02
CA SER A 112 -8.08 -27.66 15.03
C SER A 112 -7.12 -26.47 15.00
N ALA A 113 -7.38 -25.39 15.73
CA ALA A 113 -6.55 -24.18 15.70
C ALA A 113 -6.58 -23.43 17.04
N SER A 114 -5.42 -22.92 17.44
CA SER A 114 -5.29 -22.01 18.58
C SER A 114 -5.79 -20.62 18.22
N GLY A 115 -6.53 -19.98 19.13
CA GLY A 115 -7.06 -18.63 18.95
C GLY A 115 -5.97 -17.55 18.93
N LEU A 116 -4.89 -17.75 19.66
CA LEU A 116 -3.70 -16.89 19.65
C LEU A 116 -2.44 -17.74 19.51
N GLN A 117 -1.61 -17.43 18.54
CA GLN A 117 -0.31 -18.04 18.36
C GLN A 117 0.77 -16.95 18.38
N ILE A 118 1.77 -17.12 19.24
CA ILE A 118 2.98 -16.29 19.24
C ILE A 118 4.11 -17.13 18.66
N LYS A 119 4.47 -16.86 17.42
CA LYS A 119 5.45 -17.65 16.66
C LYS A 119 6.86 -17.16 16.91
N GLY A 120 7.81 -18.07 16.88
CA GLY A 120 9.23 -17.74 16.77
C GLY A 120 9.64 -17.40 15.31
N ASP A 121 10.89 -17.01 15.14
CA ASP A 121 11.50 -16.59 13.87
C ASP A 121 12.51 -17.61 13.31
N ASN A 122 12.44 -18.86 13.71
CA ASN A 122 13.36 -19.97 13.46
C ASN A 122 14.66 -19.97 14.29
N THR A 123 14.97 -18.87 14.95
CA THR A 123 16.13 -18.76 15.86
C THR A 123 15.72 -18.50 17.30
N THR A 124 14.67 -17.73 17.48
CA THR A 124 14.12 -17.32 18.76
C THR A 124 12.73 -17.91 18.96
N ALA A 125 12.49 -18.52 20.10
CA ALA A 125 11.18 -19.07 20.45
C ALA A 125 10.14 -17.95 20.66
N GLY A 126 8.89 -18.21 20.28
CA GLY A 126 7.78 -17.31 20.56
C GLY A 126 7.65 -17.07 22.07
N THR A 127 7.50 -15.82 22.46
CA THR A 127 7.50 -15.40 23.86
C THR A 127 6.35 -14.43 24.14
N LEU A 128 5.55 -14.69 25.17
CA LEU A 128 4.61 -13.73 25.75
C LEU A 128 5.26 -13.09 26.97
N GLN A 129 5.33 -11.75 27.02
CA GLN A 129 5.81 -11.01 28.17
C GLN A 129 4.68 -10.21 28.79
N LEU A 130 4.47 -10.38 30.08
CA LEU A 130 3.54 -9.60 30.89
C LEU A 130 4.36 -8.66 31.78
N ASN A 131 4.29 -7.37 31.49
CA ASN A 131 5.02 -6.35 32.23
C ASN A 131 4.23 -5.88 33.46
N CYS A 132 4.96 -5.36 34.47
CA CYS A 132 4.35 -4.63 35.57
C CYS A 132 3.74 -3.30 35.09
N GLU A 133 3.00 -2.60 35.96
CA GLU A 133 2.34 -1.34 35.62
C GLU A 133 3.26 -0.23 35.08
N GLN A 134 4.54 -0.24 35.47
CA GLN A 134 5.54 0.72 35.02
C GLN A 134 6.43 0.22 33.88
N ASN A 135 6.15 -0.98 33.33
CA ASN A 135 6.90 -1.62 32.26
C ASN A 135 8.41 -1.82 32.54
N SER A 136 8.84 -1.75 33.79
CA SER A 136 10.25 -1.86 34.18
C SER A 136 10.73 -3.30 34.36
N HIS A 137 9.83 -4.24 34.61
CA HIS A 137 10.07 -5.68 34.75
C HIS A 137 8.81 -6.49 34.41
N GLY A 138 8.95 -7.79 34.20
CA GLY A 138 7.81 -8.63 33.81
C GLY A 138 8.12 -10.12 33.84
N ILE A 139 7.07 -10.90 33.65
CA ILE A 139 7.15 -12.38 33.53
C ILE A 139 7.11 -12.73 32.04
N LYS A 140 7.94 -13.69 31.65
CA LYS A 140 7.98 -14.25 30.31
C LYS A 140 7.49 -15.70 30.29
N LEU A 141 6.52 -15.99 29.43
CA LEU A 141 6.12 -17.33 29.03
C LEU A 141 6.75 -17.62 27.66
N ARG A 142 7.55 -18.66 27.57
CA ARG A 142 8.27 -19.02 26.34
C ARG A 142 8.06 -20.51 26.04
N SER A 143 7.92 -20.84 24.76
CA SER A 143 7.89 -22.24 24.35
C SER A 143 9.23 -22.94 24.62
N PRO A 144 9.24 -24.26 24.79
CA PRO A 144 10.48 -25.04 24.94
C PRO A 144 11.34 -24.88 23.67
N ALA A 145 12.64 -25.21 23.80
CA ALA A 145 13.54 -25.22 22.65
C ALA A 145 13.10 -26.26 21.63
N HIS A 146 13.31 -26.00 20.35
CA HIS A 146 12.98 -26.93 19.26
C HIS A 146 13.64 -28.31 19.46
N SER A 147 14.85 -28.34 19.98
CA SER A 147 15.58 -29.58 20.31
C SER A 147 14.90 -30.43 21.37
N ALA A 148 13.99 -29.87 22.16
CA ALA A 148 13.26 -30.64 23.18
C ALA A 148 12.16 -31.53 22.58
N SER A 149 11.71 -31.28 21.35
CA SER A 149 10.66 -32.02 20.60
C SER A 149 9.36 -32.24 21.44
N GLN A 150 9.04 -31.27 22.29
CA GLN A 150 7.90 -31.38 23.20
C GLN A 150 6.85 -30.30 22.92
N SER A 151 5.59 -30.75 22.94
CA SER A 151 4.39 -29.88 22.95
C SER A 151 3.59 -30.19 24.22
N TYR A 152 3.18 -29.16 24.93
CA TYR A 152 2.35 -29.28 26.13
C TYR A 152 1.00 -28.61 25.92
#